data_509e32450a3c60f3785939996f832645
#
_entry.id   509e32450a3c60f3785939996f832645
#
_cell.length_a   1.000
_cell.length_b   1.000
_cell.length_c   1.000
_cell.angle_alpha   90.00
_cell.angle_beta   90.00
_cell.angle_gamma   90.00
#
_symmetry.space_group_name_H-M   'P 1'
#
loop_
_entity.id
_entity.type
_entity.pdbx_description
1 polymer ?
#
loop_
_entity_poly.entity_id
_entity_poly.type
_entity_poly.pdbx_seq_one_letter_code
_entity_poly.pdbx_strand_id
1 'polypeptide(L)'
;THSYSSAASDVYKRQELGQEPKIVLIIDELADLMMVVGKKVEDLIARLAQKARASGIHLILATQRPSVDVITGLIKANIPSRISFQVSSKVDSRTILDQIGAENLLGHGDMLYLPPGAGLPNRVHGAFVSDEEVHKVVKRLKEIGAPEYNEEVLCGHMDYEGDSANYDGLADSEQDELY
;
A
#
# COMPACT_ATOMS: atom_id res chain seq x y z
N THR A 1 -31.12 6.57 27.42
CA THR A 1 -31.26 5.10 27.25
C THR A 1 -31.38 4.65 25.78
N HIS A 2 -30.85 5.39 24.80
CA HIS A 2 -30.96 5.03 23.36
C HIS A 2 -29.64 4.79 22.63
N SER A 3 -28.52 4.75 23.35
CA SER A 3 -27.20 4.63 22.67
C SER A 3 -26.70 3.18 22.44
N TYR A 4 -27.32 2.18 23.07
CA TYR A 4 -26.86 0.78 22.94
C TYR A 4 -27.51 -0.04 21.82
N SER A 5 -28.59 0.48 21.23
CA SER A 5 -29.37 -0.23 20.21
C SER A 5 -28.70 -0.23 18.81
N SER A 6 -27.91 0.79 18.48
CA SER A 6 -27.32 0.91 17.14
C SER A 6 -26.11 -0.02 16.96
N ALA A 7 -25.24 -0.12 17.96
CA ALA A 7 -24.07 -0.98 17.90
C ALA A 7 -24.40 -2.48 17.84
N ALA A 8 -25.44 -2.92 18.58
CA ALA A 8 -25.92 -4.29 18.54
C ALA A 8 -26.55 -4.61 17.17
N SER A 9 -27.33 -3.70 16.59
CA SER A 9 -27.93 -3.85 15.27
C SER A 9 -26.86 -3.97 14.16
N ASP A 10 -25.75 -3.24 14.26
CA ASP A 10 -24.65 -3.30 13.30
C ASP A 10 -23.87 -4.62 13.40
N VAL A 11 -23.72 -5.19 14.60
CA VAL A 11 -23.08 -6.50 14.78
C VAL A 11 -23.94 -7.61 14.19
N TYR A 12 -25.26 -7.57 14.40
CA TYR A 12 -26.19 -8.58 13.83
C TYR A 12 -26.25 -8.49 12.29
N LYS A 13 -26.29 -7.30 11.73
CA LYS A 13 -26.24 -7.11 10.27
C LYS A 13 -24.95 -7.63 9.64
N ARG A 14 -23.81 -7.51 10.34
CA ARG A 14 -22.54 -8.07 9.88
C ARG A 14 -22.49 -9.61 9.91
N GLN A 15 -23.30 -10.24 10.74
CA GLN A 15 -23.40 -11.71 10.81
C GLN A 15 -24.28 -12.28 9.69
N GLU A 16 -25.25 -11.51 9.19
CA GLU A 16 -26.11 -11.91 8.06
C GLU A 16 -25.45 -11.66 6.69
N LEU A 17 -24.56 -10.67 6.59
CA LEU A 17 -23.74 -10.47 5.41
C LEU A 17 -22.59 -11.46 5.46
N GLY A 18 -22.54 -12.40 4.53
CA GLY A 18 -21.43 -13.34 4.38
C GLY A 18 -20.07 -12.61 4.42
N GLN A 19 -19.01 -13.33 4.76
CA GLN A 19 -17.67 -12.75 4.81
C GLN A 19 -17.25 -12.32 3.39
N GLU A 20 -17.16 -11.01 3.16
CA GLU A 20 -16.68 -10.47 1.90
C GLU A 20 -15.25 -10.94 1.58
N PRO A 21 -14.93 -11.20 0.32
CA PRO A 21 -13.59 -11.60 -0.08
C PRO A 21 -12.57 -10.51 0.24
N LYS A 22 -11.38 -10.94 0.65
CA LYS A 22 -10.27 -10.01 0.88
C LYS A 22 -9.67 -9.60 -0.46
N ILE A 23 -9.31 -8.32 -0.57
CA ILE A 23 -8.64 -7.76 -1.73
C ILE A 23 -7.16 -7.53 -1.35
N VAL A 24 -6.25 -7.99 -2.19
CA VAL A 24 -4.81 -7.70 -2.06
C VAL A 24 -4.39 -6.89 -3.27
N LEU A 25 -4.02 -5.63 -3.04
CA LEU A 25 -3.48 -4.74 -4.06
C LEU A 25 -1.96 -4.75 -3.97
N ILE A 26 -1.31 -5.16 -5.05
CA ILE A 26 0.16 -5.23 -5.14
C ILE A 26 0.62 -4.22 -6.19
N ILE A 27 1.54 -3.33 -5.79
CA ILE A 27 2.25 -2.41 -6.68
C ILE A 27 3.72 -2.81 -6.68
N ASP A 28 4.19 -3.34 -7.80
CA ASP A 28 5.53 -3.91 -7.95
C ASP A 28 6.63 -2.84 -7.98
N GLU A 29 6.38 -1.72 -8.69
CA GLU A 29 7.30 -0.57 -8.71
C GLU A 29 6.53 0.73 -8.49
N LEU A 30 6.52 1.18 -7.24
CA LEU A 30 5.83 2.41 -6.85
C LEU A 30 6.44 3.65 -7.52
N ALA A 31 7.74 3.66 -7.76
CA ALA A 31 8.42 4.82 -8.37
C ALA A 31 7.87 5.14 -9.76
N ASP A 32 7.61 4.12 -10.58
CA ASP A 32 7.09 4.34 -11.93
C ASP A 32 5.68 4.95 -11.87
N LEU A 33 4.85 4.49 -10.94
CA LEU A 33 3.52 5.04 -10.74
C LEU A 33 3.57 6.50 -10.25
N MET A 34 4.48 6.80 -9.31
CA MET A 34 4.69 8.16 -8.81
C MET A 34 5.23 9.11 -9.88
N MET A 35 6.07 8.62 -10.79
CA MET A 35 6.61 9.44 -11.90
C MET A 35 5.55 9.78 -12.94
N VAL A 36 4.60 8.87 -13.22
CA VAL A 36 3.57 9.05 -14.24
C VAL A 36 2.41 9.91 -13.73
N VAL A 37 1.94 9.67 -12.51
CA VAL A 37 0.71 10.28 -11.99
C VAL A 37 0.98 11.31 -10.87
N GLY A 38 2.15 11.25 -10.25
CA GLY A 38 2.59 12.22 -9.23
C GLY A 38 1.81 12.18 -7.92
N LYS A 39 1.63 13.34 -7.29
CA LYS A 39 1.02 13.48 -5.95
C LYS A 39 -0.38 12.87 -5.83
N LYS A 40 -1.14 12.81 -6.89
CA LYS A 40 -2.49 12.20 -6.87
C LYS A 40 -2.45 10.73 -6.45
N VAL A 41 -1.43 9.98 -6.86
CA VAL A 41 -1.24 8.58 -6.43
C VAL A 41 -0.92 8.50 -4.95
N GLU A 42 -0.06 9.38 -4.46
CA GLU A 42 0.30 9.45 -3.03
C GLU A 42 -0.95 9.63 -2.17
N ASP A 43 -1.81 10.59 -2.51
CA ASP A 43 -3.05 10.87 -1.80
C ASP A 43 -4.03 9.67 -1.86
N LEU A 44 -4.15 9.03 -3.02
CA LEU A 44 -5.03 7.86 -3.18
C LEU A 44 -4.54 6.67 -2.36
N ILE A 45 -3.23 6.40 -2.34
CA ILE A 45 -2.63 5.34 -1.52
C ILE A 45 -2.84 5.64 -0.04
N ALA A 46 -2.60 6.87 0.40
CA ALA A 46 -2.82 7.27 1.78
C ALA A 46 -4.29 7.11 2.21
N ARG A 47 -5.23 7.57 1.40
CA ARG A 47 -6.68 7.39 1.65
C ARG A 47 -7.06 5.91 1.68
N LEU A 48 -6.53 5.12 0.76
CA LEU A 48 -6.79 3.69 0.72
C LEU A 48 -6.23 2.99 1.97
N ALA A 49 -4.98 3.28 2.35
CA ALA A 49 -4.35 2.70 3.54
C ALA A 49 -5.11 3.04 4.83
N GLN A 50 -5.66 4.25 4.95
CA GLN A 50 -6.45 4.67 6.11
C GLN A 50 -7.79 3.94 6.23
N LYS A 51 -8.48 3.71 5.10
CA LYS A 51 -9.84 3.17 5.07
C LYS A 51 -9.90 1.66 4.81
N ALA A 52 -8.93 1.13 4.10
CA ALA A 52 -8.95 -0.23 3.58
C ALA A 52 -8.84 -1.32 4.64
N ARG A 53 -8.16 -1.06 5.76
CA ARG A 53 -7.98 -2.04 6.83
C ARG A 53 -9.31 -2.60 7.35
N ALA A 54 -10.29 -1.74 7.57
CA ALA A 54 -11.61 -2.16 8.05
C ALA A 54 -12.41 -2.93 6.98
N SER A 55 -12.09 -2.72 5.69
CA SER A 55 -12.77 -3.33 4.56
C SER A 55 -12.10 -4.61 4.04
N GLY A 56 -11.04 -5.09 4.72
CA GLY A 56 -10.33 -6.30 4.30
C GLY A 56 -9.46 -6.12 3.05
N ILE A 57 -9.07 -4.89 2.73
CA ILE A 57 -8.15 -4.58 1.63
C ILE A 57 -6.73 -4.47 2.18
N HIS A 58 -5.81 -5.19 1.59
CA HIS A 58 -4.40 -5.23 1.95
C HIS A 58 -3.54 -4.63 0.84
N LEU A 59 -2.53 -3.83 1.23
CA LEU A 59 -1.64 -3.14 0.31
C LEU A 59 -0.22 -3.70 0.45
N ILE A 60 0.39 -4.04 -0.68
CA ILE A 60 1.81 -4.39 -0.78
C ILE A 60 2.43 -3.44 -1.80
N LEU A 61 3.28 -2.53 -1.31
CA LEU A 61 3.98 -1.56 -2.16
C LEU A 61 5.46 -1.94 -2.20
N ALA A 62 6.00 -2.11 -3.40
CA ALA A 62 7.41 -2.37 -3.61
C ALA A 62 8.04 -1.30 -4.49
N THR A 63 9.34 -1.11 -4.35
CA THR A 63 10.13 -0.25 -5.24
C THR A 63 11.60 -0.65 -5.18
N GLN A 64 12.27 -0.55 -6.31
CA GLN A 64 13.73 -0.67 -6.41
C GLN A 64 14.44 0.70 -6.36
N ARG A 65 13.65 1.80 -6.22
CA ARG A 65 14.17 3.18 -6.15
C ARG A 65 13.78 3.83 -4.82
N PRO A 66 14.53 3.55 -3.74
CA PRO A 66 14.19 4.05 -2.40
C PRO A 66 14.58 5.53 -2.24
N SER A 67 13.94 6.42 -2.98
CA SER A 67 14.11 7.87 -2.85
C SER A 67 13.05 8.49 -1.95
N VAL A 68 13.32 9.68 -1.44
CA VAL A 68 12.38 10.43 -0.58
C VAL A 68 11.13 10.87 -1.34
N ASP A 69 11.23 11.00 -2.67
CA ASP A 69 10.10 11.35 -3.55
C ASP A 69 9.16 10.17 -3.79
N VAL A 70 9.63 8.95 -3.58
CA VAL A 70 8.85 7.72 -3.72
C VAL A 70 8.33 7.23 -2.37
N ILE A 71 9.22 7.16 -1.37
CA ILE A 71 8.88 6.74 -0.01
C ILE A 71 8.71 8.00 0.85
N THR A 72 7.63 8.72 0.58
CA THR A 72 7.33 9.99 1.21
C THR A 72 6.90 9.86 2.67
N GLY A 73 6.90 10.97 3.41
CA GLY A 73 6.41 11.00 4.78
C GLY A 73 4.94 10.57 4.90
N LEU A 74 4.10 10.90 3.91
CA LEU A 74 2.70 10.52 3.87
C LEU A 74 2.53 9.00 3.68
N ILE A 75 3.30 8.39 2.78
CA ILE A 75 3.33 6.93 2.59
C ILE A 75 3.76 6.24 3.89
N LYS A 76 4.86 6.68 4.49
CA LYS A 76 5.39 6.10 5.75
C LYS A 76 4.41 6.18 6.91
N ALA A 77 3.68 7.28 7.03
CA ALA A 77 2.70 7.48 8.10
C ALA A 77 1.51 6.51 8.00
N ASN A 78 1.11 6.16 6.78
CA ASN A 78 -0.06 5.32 6.53
C ASN A 78 0.28 3.84 6.32
N ILE A 79 1.53 3.52 5.98
CA ILE A 79 2.04 2.16 5.81
C ILE A 79 3.21 1.95 6.79
N PRO A 80 2.90 1.64 8.06
CA PRO A 80 3.91 1.59 9.12
C PRO A 80 4.78 0.33 9.09
N SER A 81 4.30 -0.77 8.47
CA SER A 81 5.12 -1.98 8.28
C SER A 81 6.07 -1.79 7.12
N ARG A 82 7.37 -2.01 7.35
CA ARG A 82 8.38 -1.83 6.29
C ARG A 82 9.35 -2.99 6.27
N ILE A 83 9.80 -3.33 5.08
CA ILE A 83 10.85 -4.32 4.83
C ILE A 83 11.89 -3.65 3.95
N SER A 84 13.14 -3.79 4.30
CA SER A 84 14.27 -3.45 3.44
C SER A 84 15.14 -4.67 3.23
N PHE A 85 15.35 -5.04 1.99
CA PHE A 85 16.44 -5.91 1.59
C PHE A 85 17.74 -5.11 1.54
N GLN A 86 18.84 -5.74 1.12
CA GLN A 86 20.11 -5.06 0.96
C GLN A 86 20.00 -3.85 0.03
N VAL A 87 20.54 -2.73 0.46
CA VAL A 87 20.59 -1.47 -0.31
C VAL A 87 22.02 -1.00 -0.48
N SER A 88 22.25 -0.09 -1.44
CA SER A 88 23.57 0.38 -1.79
C SER A 88 24.17 1.35 -0.77
N SER A 89 23.33 2.08 -0.03
CA SER A 89 23.79 3.15 0.84
C SER A 89 23.03 3.26 2.16
N LYS A 90 23.66 3.90 3.14
CA LYS A 90 23.03 4.29 4.41
C LYS A 90 21.86 5.25 4.21
N VAL A 91 21.89 6.05 3.14
CA VAL A 91 20.80 6.98 2.81
C VAL A 91 19.56 6.21 2.40
N ASP A 92 19.71 5.20 1.57
CA ASP A 92 18.60 4.33 1.13
C ASP A 92 17.98 3.60 2.33
N SER A 93 18.84 3.06 3.23
CA SER A 93 18.37 2.42 4.45
C SER A 93 17.53 3.38 5.32
N ARG A 94 18.00 4.63 5.51
CA ARG A 94 17.24 5.66 6.24
C ARG A 94 15.95 6.04 5.52
N THR A 95 15.96 6.11 4.21
CA THR A 95 14.77 6.44 3.44
C THR A 95 13.67 5.42 3.67
N ILE A 96 14.01 4.12 3.74
CA ILE A 96 13.03 3.05 3.95
C ILE A 96 12.67 2.90 5.43
N LEU A 97 13.67 2.75 6.30
CA LEU A 97 13.50 2.30 7.69
C LEU A 97 13.61 3.42 8.74
N ASP A 98 13.92 4.64 8.32
CA ASP A 98 14.33 5.76 9.19
C ASP A 98 15.61 5.46 10.00
N GLN A 99 16.32 4.36 9.70
CA GLN A 99 17.52 3.87 10.37
C GLN A 99 18.52 3.31 9.37
N ILE A 100 19.78 3.25 9.75
CA ILE A 100 20.84 2.58 9.00
C ILE A 100 20.85 1.07 9.29
N GLY A 101 21.49 0.29 8.43
CA GLY A 101 21.72 -1.13 8.67
C GLY A 101 21.41 -2.01 7.46
N ALA A 102 20.48 -1.61 6.60
CA ALA A 102 20.13 -2.40 5.42
C ALA A 102 21.27 -2.48 4.39
N GLU A 103 22.21 -1.52 4.41
CA GLU A 103 23.42 -1.55 3.60
C GLU A 103 24.41 -2.66 4.00
N ASN A 104 24.26 -3.22 5.19
CA ASN A 104 25.13 -4.29 5.71
C ASN A 104 24.50 -5.71 5.58
N LEU A 105 23.35 -5.80 4.95
CA LEU A 105 22.69 -7.09 4.72
C LEU A 105 23.47 -7.92 3.68
N LEU A 106 23.28 -9.23 3.74
CA LEU A 106 24.05 -10.19 2.94
C LEU A 106 23.44 -10.45 1.56
N GLY A 107 22.25 -9.92 1.26
CA GLY A 107 21.50 -10.28 0.06
C GLY A 107 20.78 -11.63 0.20
N HIS A 108 20.30 -12.18 -0.91
CA HIS A 108 19.66 -13.50 -0.98
C HIS A 108 18.52 -13.71 0.04
N GLY A 109 17.68 -12.68 0.26
CA GLY A 109 16.57 -12.77 1.19
C GLY A 109 16.86 -12.27 2.61
N ASP A 110 18.10 -11.89 2.92
CA ASP A 110 18.43 -11.22 4.17
C ASP A 110 17.78 -9.83 4.21
N MET A 111 17.01 -9.54 5.23
CA MET A 111 16.20 -8.33 5.31
C MET A 111 16.09 -7.76 6.71
N LEU A 112 15.79 -6.48 6.79
CA LEU A 112 15.33 -5.81 8.01
C LEU A 112 13.83 -5.59 7.93
N TYR A 113 13.10 -6.11 8.90
CA TYR A 113 11.65 -5.94 9.04
C TYR A 113 11.34 -5.00 10.20
N LEU A 114 10.64 -3.92 9.91
CA LEU A 114 10.13 -2.97 10.90
C LEU A 114 8.63 -3.19 11.06
N PRO A 115 8.18 -3.84 12.15
CA PRO A 115 6.76 -4.02 12.43
C PRO A 115 6.11 -2.69 12.86
N PRO A 116 4.77 -2.56 12.74
CA PRO A 116 4.05 -1.37 13.16
C PRO A 116 4.28 -1.08 14.66
N GLY A 117 4.61 0.16 14.97
CA GLY A 117 4.83 0.60 16.35
C GLY A 117 6.16 0.18 16.97
N ALA A 118 7.01 -0.54 16.26
CA ALA A 118 8.35 -0.85 16.74
C ALA A 118 9.33 0.30 16.48
N GLY A 119 10.20 0.56 17.43
CA GLY A 119 11.28 1.56 17.28
C GLY A 119 12.51 1.02 16.57
N LEU A 120 12.70 -0.29 16.52
CA LEU A 120 13.86 -0.95 15.92
C LEU A 120 13.43 -2.05 14.96
N PRO A 121 14.11 -2.20 13.82
CA PRO A 121 13.84 -3.29 12.89
C PRO A 121 14.42 -4.61 13.42
N ASN A 122 13.75 -5.69 13.08
CA ASN A 122 14.20 -7.06 13.31
C ASN A 122 14.91 -7.58 12.06
N ARG A 123 16.08 -8.20 12.21
CA ARG A 123 16.73 -8.89 11.10
C ARG A 123 16.08 -10.24 10.90
N VAL A 124 15.65 -10.50 9.69
CA VAL A 124 14.99 -11.76 9.27
C VAL A 124 15.70 -12.26 8.02
N HIS A 125 15.92 -13.54 7.95
CA HIS A 125 16.45 -14.17 6.74
C HIS A 125 15.30 -14.84 5.99
N GLY A 126 14.86 -14.22 4.91
CA GLY A 126 13.89 -14.78 3.98
C GLY A 126 14.51 -15.82 3.06
N ALA A 127 13.67 -16.68 2.51
CA ALA A 127 14.14 -17.62 1.48
C ALA A 127 14.53 -16.85 0.20
N PHE A 128 15.64 -17.26 -0.41
CA PHE A 128 15.96 -16.84 -1.76
C PHE A 128 15.11 -17.64 -2.75
N VAL A 129 14.53 -16.96 -3.72
CA VAL A 129 13.74 -17.56 -4.81
C VAL A 129 14.43 -17.21 -6.12
N SER A 130 14.85 -18.22 -6.86
CA SER A 130 15.49 -18.04 -8.17
C SER A 130 14.44 -17.82 -9.27
N ASP A 131 14.86 -17.23 -10.39
CA ASP A 131 13.99 -17.02 -11.56
C ASP A 131 13.41 -18.35 -12.08
N GLU A 132 14.18 -19.42 -12.01
CA GLU A 132 13.72 -20.75 -12.40
C GLU A 132 12.58 -21.25 -11.49
N GLU A 133 12.65 -20.98 -10.18
CA GLU A 133 11.61 -21.36 -9.22
C GLU A 133 10.35 -20.53 -9.46
N VAL A 134 10.48 -19.22 -9.72
CA VAL A 134 9.37 -18.35 -10.10
C VAL A 134 8.68 -18.89 -11.36
N HIS A 135 9.43 -19.22 -12.40
CA HIS A 135 8.89 -19.81 -13.64
C HIS A 135 8.15 -21.13 -13.40
N LYS A 136 8.68 -22.01 -12.55
CA LYS A 136 8.03 -23.29 -12.20
C LYS A 136 6.70 -23.06 -11.50
N VAL A 137 6.66 -22.12 -10.54
CA VAL A 137 5.41 -21.77 -9.82
C VAL A 137 4.38 -21.19 -10.76
N VAL A 138 4.78 -20.22 -11.60
CA VAL A 138 3.87 -19.58 -12.57
C VAL A 138 3.34 -20.61 -13.58
N LYS A 139 4.19 -21.50 -14.08
CA LYS A 139 3.77 -22.58 -14.98
C LYS A 139 2.71 -23.46 -14.31
N ARG A 140 2.97 -23.87 -13.05
CA ARG A 140 2.02 -24.70 -12.30
C ARG A 140 0.69 -24.00 -12.05
N LEU A 141 0.70 -22.72 -11.74
CA LEU A 141 -0.53 -21.95 -11.55
C LEU A 141 -1.36 -21.84 -12.84
N LYS A 142 -0.69 -21.63 -13.99
CA LYS A 142 -1.36 -21.60 -15.30
C LYS A 142 -1.97 -22.96 -15.69
N GLU A 143 -1.42 -24.08 -15.21
CA GLU A 143 -2.00 -25.41 -15.42
C GLU A 143 -3.26 -25.66 -14.57
N ILE A 144 -3.40 -24.97 -13.42
CA ILE A 144 -4.54 -25.10 -12.51
C ILE A 144 -5.76 -24.36 -13.05
N GLY A 145 -5.57 -23.22 -13.69
CA GLY A 145 -6.67 -22.44 -14.25
C GLY A 145 -6.18 -21.18 -14.96
N ALA A 146 -7.03 -20.66 -15.85
CA ALA A 146 -6.85 -19.35 -16.45
C ALA A 146 -7.29 -18.26 -15.45
N PRO A 147 -6.66 -17.07 -15.47
CA PRO A 147 -7.12 -15.96 -14.65
C PRO A 147 -8.49 -15.47 -15.14
N GLU A 148 -9.39 -15.21 -14.20
CA GLU A 148 -10.65 -14.52 -14.48
C GLU A 148 -10.40 -13.00 -14.35
N TYR A 149 -10.42 -12.30 -15.48
CA TYR A 149 -10.26 -10.85 -15.49
C TYR A 149 -11.61 -10.18 -15.28
N ASN A 150 -11.65 -9.20 -14.40
CA ASN A 150 -12.82 -8.33 -14.27
C ASN A 150 -12.72 -7.22 -15.32
N GLU A 151 -13.42 -7.38 -16.42
CA GLU A 151 -13.43 -6.43 -17.54
C GLU A 151 -14.06 -5.09 -17.17
N GLU A 152 -14.96 -5.04 -16.19
CA GLU A 152 -15.56 -3.79 -15.71
C GLU A 152 -14.50 -2.85 -15.10
N VAL A 153 -13.52 -3.42 -14.40
CA VAL A 153 -12.40 -2.64 -13.86
C VAL A 153 -11.50 -2.10 -14.97
N LEU A 154 -11.34 -2.86 -16.06
CA LEU A 154 -10.52 -2.45 -17.20
C LEU A 154 -11.24 -1.41 -18.09
N CYS A 155 -12.56 -1.52 -18.22
CA CYS A 155 -13.40 -0.63 -19.01
C CYS A 155 -13.83 0.65 -18.26
N GLY A 156 -13.68 0.71 -16.95
CA GLY A 156 -14.21 1.76 -16.06
C GLY A 156 -13.56 3.16 -16.19
N HIS A 157 -12.93 3.47 -17.31
CA HIS A 157 -12.28 4.76 -17.55
C HIS A 157 -13.15 5.80 -18.29
N MET A 158 -14.41 5.48 -18.59
CA MET A 158 -15.23 6.40 -19.40
C MET A 158 -16.19 7.30 -18.60
N ASP A 159 -16.42 7.03 -17.31
CA ASP A 159 -17.49 7.73 -16.56
C ASP A 159 -16.99 8.72 -15.48
N TYR A 160 -15.67 8.98 -15.38
CA TYR A 160 -15.15 9.92 -14.37
C TYR A 160 -15.05 11.38 -14.83
N GLU A 161 -15.54 11.73 -16.02
CA GLU A 161 -15.62 13.15 -16.46
C GLU A 161 -16.76 13.95 -15.81
N GLY A 162 -17.65 13.27 -15.03
CA GLY A 162 -18.83 13.92 -14.42
C GLY A 162 -18.64 14.49 -13.01
N ASP A 163 -17.59 14.08 -12.27
CA ASP A 163 -17.47 14.39 -10.84
C ASP A 163 -16.30 15.35 -10.49
N SER A 164 -15.59 15.86 -11.48
CA SER A 164 -14.54 16.87 -11.27
C SER A 164 -15.08 18.29 -11.03
N ALA A 165 -16.41 18.51 -11.17
CA ALA A 165 -17.01 19.82 -10.98
C ALA A 165 -17.37 20.17 -9.53
N ASN A 166 -17.32 19.24 -8.58
CA ASN A 166 -17.72 19.47 -7.20
C ASN A 166 -16.59 19.47 -6.17
N TYR A 167 -15.31 19.35 -6.57
CA TYR A 167 -14.18 19.39 -5.64
C TYR A 167 -13.45 20.73 -5.57
N ASP A 168 -13.75 21.66 -6.47
CA ASP A 168 -13.14 23.01 -6.49
C ASP A 168 -13.77 24.00 -5.49
N GLY A 169 -14.78 23.58 -4.73
CA GLY A 169 -15.50 24.43 -3.79
C GLY A 169 -15.03 24.41 -2.32
N LEU A 170 -13.98 23.66 -1.98
CA LEU A 170 -13.49 23.54 -0.59
C LEU A 170 -12.07 24.07 -0.36
N ALA A 171 -11.46 24.72 -1.33
CA ALA A 171 -10.10 25.24 -1.23
C ALA A 171 -10.01 26.78 -1.21
N ASP A 172 -11.11 27.53 -1.04
CA ASP A 172 -11.03 28.98 -1.02
C ASP A 172 -12.00 29.59 0.00
N SER A 173 -11.69 29.39 1.27
CA SER A 173 -12.20 30.27 2.34
C SER A 173 -11.27 30.20 3.56
N GLU A 174 -10.13 30.86 3.47
CA GLU A 174 -9.40 31.44 4.60
C GLU A 174 -8.31 32.37 4.05
N GLN A 175 -8.74 33.47 3.47
CA GLN A 175 -7.97 34.72 3.56
C GLN A 175 -8.46 35.40 4.83
N ASP A 176 -7.81 35.13 5.94
CA ASP A 176 -7.88 35.96 7.12
C ASP A 176 -7.11 37.25 6.84
N GLU A 177 -7.85 38.33 6.67
CA GLU A 177 -7.37 39.70 6.84
C GLU A 177 -7.03 39.88 8.31
N LEU A 178 -5.75 39.89 8.68
CA LEU A 178 -5.29 40.58 9.89
C LEU A 178 -3.80 40.90 9.81
N TYR A 179 -3.52 42.20 9.62
CA TYR A 179 -2.28 42.98 9.79
C TYR A 179 -1.24 42.89 8.69
#